data_e2b5c939533fb6a0a0beb67e73606064
#
_entry.id   e2b5c939533fb6a0a0beb67e73606064
#
_cell.length_a   1.000
_cell.length_b   1.000
_cell.length_c   1.000
_cell.angle_alpha   90.00
_cell.angle_beta   90.00
_cell.angle_gamma   90.00
#
_symmetry.space_group_name_H-M   'P 1'
#
loop_
_entity.id
_entity.type
_entity.pdbx_description
1 polymer ?
#
loop_
_entity_poly.entity_id
_entity_poly.type
_entity_poly.pdbx_seq_one_letter_code
_entity_poly.pdbx_strand_id
1 'polypeptide(L)'
;MKYVCIHGHFYQPDRTNPATGRLEPELSAAPFMNWNERIFSECYGVNASTPIVDGMQNNYHHLNTDFGPTLLRWMEQERPLTYEAIVKSNKQGAGKRYGTGNVMAQGYHHAILPLANPNDIETEIIWGMRDFEYR
;
A
#
# COMPACT_ATOMS: atom_id res chain seq x y z
N MET A 1 18.45 -15.31 -21.78
CA MET A 1 17.93 -13.98 -21.44
C MET A 1 17.87 -13.89 -19.92
N LYS A 2 18.28 -12.78 -19.30
CA LYS A 2 18.23 -12.60 -17.83
C LYS A 2 17.15 -11.56 -17.53
N TYR A 3 16.37 -11.79 -16.48
CA TYR A 3 15.31 -10.88 -16.04
C TYR A 3 15.60 -10.43 -14.61
N VAL A 4 15.22 -9.21 -14.27
CA VAL A 4 15.23 -8.66 -12.91
C VAL A 4 13.79 -8.33 -12.56
N CYS A 5 13.33 -8.81 -11.40
CA CYS A 5 12.06 -8.45 -10.80
C CYS A 5 12.34 -7.77 -9.45
N ILE A 6 11.76 -6.60 -9.26
CA ILE A 6 11.83 -5.88 -7.98
C ILE A 6 10.43 -5.93 -7.38
N HIS A 7 10.32 -6.46 -6.16
CA HIS A 7 9.08 -6.50 -5.40
C HIS A 7 9.19 -5.60 -4.18
N GLY A 8 8.21 -4.74 -3.99
CA GLY A 8 8.07 -3.87 -2.82
C GLY A 8 6.87 -4.30 -1.98
N HIS A 9 7.13 -4.52 -0.68
CA HIS A 9 6.10 -4.79 0.32
C HIS A 9 5.81 -3.51 1.10
N PHE A 10 4.55 -3.04 1.06
CA PHE A 10 4.11 -1.79 1.66
C PHE A 10 2.96 -2.03 2.63
N TYR A 11 3.21 -1.84 3.90
CA TYR A 11 2.22 -2.05 4.95
C TYR A 11 2.36 -1.01 6.07
N GLN A 12 1.23 -0.54 6.57
CA GLN A 12 1.09 0.15 7.86
C GLN A 12 -0.15 -0.38 8.56
N PRO A 13 -0.09 -0.63 9.88
CA PRO A 13 -1.26 -1.00 10.65
C PRO A 13 -2.26 0.16 10.69
N ASP A 14 -3.51 -0.15 10.99
CA ASP A 14 -4.46 0.89 11.36
C ASP A 14 -4.00 1.54 12.67
N ARG A 15 -3.76 2.85 12.62
CA ARG A 15 -3.27 3.65 13.74
C ARG A 15 -4.38 4.45 14.39
N THR A 16 -5.60 4.22 13.98
CA THR A 16 -6.78 4.85 14.53
C THR A 16 -7.02 4.33 15.94
N ASN A 17 -7.11 5.23 16.92
CA ASN A 17 -7.51 4.86 18.27
C ASN A 17 -8.96 4.33 18.25
N PRO A 18 -9.20 3.07 18.63
CA PRO A 18 -10.53 2.45 18.52
C PRO A 18 -11.59 3.10 19.41
N ALA A 19 -11.18 3.79 20.48
CA ALA A 19 -12.10 4.46 21.40
C ALA A 19 -12.54 5.84 20.89
N THR A 20 -11.66 6.55 20.16
CA THR A 20 -11.90 7.92 19.71
C THR A 20 -12.16 8.04 18.21
N GLY A 21 -11.82 7.01 17.43
CA GLY A 21 -11.89 7.02 15.97
C GLY A 21 -10.88 7.99 15.33
N ARG A 22 -9.86 8.44 16.06
CA ARG A 22 -8.90 9.45 15.60
C ARG A 22 -7.48 8.91 15.54
N LEU A 23 -6.70 9.46 14.62
CA LEU A 23 -5.25 9.31 14.62
C LEU A 23 -4.65 10.17 15.72
N GLU A 24 -3.81 9.57 16.55
CA GLU A 24 -3.14 10.26 17.65
C GLU A 24 -1.65 10.46 17.35
N PRO A 25 -1.01 11.50 17.95
CA PRO A 25 0.42 11.72 17.79
C PRO A 25 1.25 10.57 18.36
N GLU A 26 2.25 10.11 17.61
CA GLU A 26 3.22 9.10 18.01
C GLU A 26 4.60 9.74 18.17
N LEU A 27 5.06 9.92 19.39
CA LEU A 27 6.34 10.58 19.68
C LEU A 27 7.54 9.95 18.97
N SER A 28 7.51 8.65 18.76
CA SER A 28 8.56 7.93 18.02
C SER A 28 8.64 8.26 16.52
N ALA A 29 7.60 8.89 15.97
CA ALA A 29 7.56 9.32 14.57
C ALA A 29 8.06 10.77 14.36
N ALA A 30 8.44 11.47 15.43
CA ALA A 30 8.87 12.88 15.33
C ALA A 30 9.91 13.11 14.22
N PRO A 31 9.85 14.22 13.47
CA PRO A 31 8.98 15.38 13.65
C PRO A 31 7.57 15.25 13.05
N PHE A 32 7.21 14.09 12.53
CA PHE A 32 5.88 13.82 11.95
C PHE A 32 4.87 13.45 13.04
N MET A 33 3.59 13.63 12.75
CA MET A 33 2.50 13.33 13.67
C MET A 33 2.45 11.83 14.04
N ASN A 34 2.63 10.96 13.07
CA ASN A 34 2.60 9.50 13.22
C ASN A 34 3.45 8.81 12.14
N TRP A 35 3.60 7.49 12.24
CA TRP A 35 4.40 6.72 11.30
C TRP A 35 3.82 6.67 9.89
N ASN A 36 2.51 6.79 9.70
CA ASN A 36 1.94 6.87 8.36
C ASN A 36 2.44 8.11 7.62
N GLU A 37 2.43 9.26 8.30
CA GLU A 37 2.93 10.54 7.76
C GLU A 37 4.43 10.49 7.46
N ARG A 38 5.19 9.91 8.39
CA ARG A 38 6.64 9.81 8.23
C ARG A 38 7.00 8.96 7.02
N ILE A 39 6.50 7.74 6.96
CA ILE A 39 6.83 6.83 5.86
C ILE A 39 6.21 7.30 4.53
N PHE A 40 5.07 8.00 4.59
CA PHE A 40 4.55 8.68 3.40
C PHE A 40 5.57 9.66 2.82
N SER A 41 6.11 10.55 3.66
CA SER A 41 7.09 11.56 3.25
C SER A 41 8.41 10.95 2.79
N GLU A 42 8.88 9.90 3.46
CA GLU A 42 10.17 9.27 3.20
C GLU A 42 10.13 8.22 2.06
N CYS A 43 8.95 7.67 1.74
CA CYS A 43 8.82 6.54 0.82
C CYS A 43 7.63 6.67 -0.14
N TYR A 44 6.39 6.64 0.36
CA TYR A 44 5.23 6.40 -0.51
C TYR A 44 4.99 7.55 -1.49
N GLY A 45 5.00 8.78 -1.02
CA GLY A 45 4.83 9.97 -1.84
C GLY A 45 5.97 10.14 -2.85
N VAL A 46 7.20 9.92 -2.40
CA VAL A 46 8.39 10.02 -3.25
C VAL A 46 8.33 9.02 -4.40
N ASN A 47 7.94 7.77 -4.14
CA ASN A 47 7.83 6.75 -5.19
C ASN A 47 6.68 7.02 -6.17
N ALA A 48 5.62 7.66 -5.73
CA ALA A 48 4.51 8.05 -6.62
C ALA A 48 4.88 9.19 -7.57
N SER A 49 5.84 10.04 -7.19
CA SER A 49 6.21 11.25 -7.93
C SER A 49 7.69 11.56 -7.74
N THR A 50 8.55 10.78 -8.39
CA THR A 50 10.01 10.94 -8.34
C THR A 50 10.46 11.92 -9.41
N PRO A 51 11.19 13.01 -9.07
CA PRO A 51 11.79 13.91 -10.05
C PRO A 51 12.81 13.19 -10.93
N ILE A 52 12.71 13.36 -12.24
CA ILE A 52 13.69 12.90 -13.24
C ILE A 52 14.02 14.05 -14.19
N VAL A 53 15.03 13.88 -15.05
CA VAL A 53 15.52 14.94 -15.96
C VAL A 53 14.40 15.55 -16.80
N ASP A 54 13.49 14.72 -17.31
CA ASP A 54 12.41 15.15 -18.21
C ASP A 54 11.02 15.21 -17.54
N GLY A 55 10.95 15.38 -16.22
CA GLY A 55 9.67 15.52 -15.50
C GLY A 55 9.55 14.70 -14.23
N MET A 56 8.41 14.04 -14.06
CA MET A 56 8.10 13.22 -12.87
C MET A 56 7.83 11.77 -13.27
N GLN A 57 8.38 10.84 -12.51
CA GLN A 57 8.20 9.39 -12.71
C GLN A 57 7.45 8.78 -11.54
N ASN A 58 6.49 7.91 -11.84
CA ASN A 58 5.85 7.04 -10.88
C ASN A 58 6.57 5.68 -10.86
N ASN A 59 7.35 5.42 -9.81
CA ASN A 59 8.14 4.20 -9.66
C ASN A 59 7.27 2.94 -9.54
N TYR A 60 6.03 3.08 -9.07
CA TYR A 60 5.09 1.95 -8.97
C TYR A 60 4.75 1.32 -10.32
N HIS A 61 5.00 2.01 -11.45
CA HIS A 61 4.89 1.39 -12.77
C HIS A 61 5.93 0.29 -13.04
N HIS A 62 7.05 0.34 -12.33
CA HIS A 62 8.22 -0.51 -12.57
C HIS A 62 8.43 -1.59 -11.51
N LEU A 63 7.67 -1.54 -10.42
CA LEU A 63 7.75 -2.47 -9.31
C LEU A 63 6.59 -3.46 -9.36
N ASN A 64 6.82 -4.69 -8.93
CA ASN A 64 5.74 -5.50 -8.38
C ASN A 64 5.54 -5.09 -6.94
N THR A 65 4.30 -4.99 -6.49
CA THR A 65 4.00 -4.47 -5.16
C THR A 65 2.88 -5.26 -4.51
N ASP A 66 2.88 -5.29 -3.21
CA ASP A 66 1.71 -5.58 -2.40
C ASP A 66 1.51 -4.42 -1.42
N PHE A 67 0.30 -3.94 -1.33
CA PHE A 67 -0.09 -2.86 -0.44
C PHE A 67 -1.09 -3.36 0.59
N GLY A 68 -0.81 -3.14 1.88
CA GLY A 68 -1.76 -3.46 2.93
C GLY A 68 -3.05 -2.66 2.83
N PRO A 69 -4.22 -3.30 2.93
CA PRO A 69 -5.52 -2.64 2.89
C PRO A 69 -5.65 -1.47 3.87
N THR A 70 -5.13 -1.61 5.08
CA THR A 70 -5.12 -0.56 6.10
C THR A 70 -4.31 0.68 5.68
N LEU A 71 -3.18 0.47 5.02
CA LEU A 71 -2.37 1.55 4.44
C LEU A 71 -3.11 2.23 3.27
N LEU A 72 -3.67 1.46 2.35
CA LEU A 72 -4.39 2.01 1.20
C LEU A 72 -5.64 2.79 1.63
N ARG A 73 -6.38 2.31 2.63
CA ARG A 73 -7.51 3.04 3.21
C ARG A 73 -7.08 4.39 3.79
N TRP A 74 -5.98 4.43 4.53
CA TRP A 74 -5.44 5.68 5.04
C TRP A 74 -5.02 6.62 3.90
N MET A 75 -4.33 6.12 2.87
CA MET A 75 -3.95 6.92 1.71
C MET A 75 -5.14 7.46 0.93
N GLU A 76 -6.18 6.67 0.76
CA GLU A 76 -7.42 7.08 0.08
C GLU A 76 -8.05 8.30 0.76
N GLN A 77 -8.01 8.34 2.10
CA GLN A 77 -8.58 9.41 2.90
C GLN A 77 -7.66 10.64 3.01
N GLU A 78 -6.39 10.43 3.31
CA GLU A 78 -5.45 11.48 3.69
C GLU A 78 -4.50 11.90 2.56
N ARG A 79 -4.29 11.06 1.57
CA ARG A 79 -3.33 11.23 0.46
C ARG A 79 -3.89 10.77 -0.89
N PRO A 80 -5.08 11.27 -1.31
CA PRO A 80 -5.82 10.73 -2.45
C PRO A 80 -5.02 10.75 -3.77
N LEU A 81 -4.20 11.75 -4.02
CA LEU A 81 -3.39 11.83 -5.24
C LEU A 81 -2.36 10.69 -5.33
N THR A 82 -1.74 10.33 -4.22
CA THR A 82 -0.80 9.21 -4.19
C THR A 82 -1.53 7.87 -4.31
N TYR A 83 -2.66 7.72 -3.64
CA TYR A 83 -3.53 6.57 -3.78
C TYR A 83 -3.94 6.34 -5.24
N GLU A 84 -4.44 7.36 -5.91
CA GLU A 84 -4.81 7.32 -7.32
C GLU A 84 -3.63 6.96 -8.23
N ALA A 85 -2.44 7.51 -7.96
CA ALA A 85 -1.22 7.20 -8.71
C ALA A 85 -0.84 5.72 -8.60
N ILE A 86 -1.01 5.10 -7.41
CA ILE A 86 -0.77 3.66 -7.18
C ILE A 86 -1.79 2.83 -7.96
N VAL A 87 -3.09 3.08 -7.78
CA VAL A 87 -4.17 2.34 -8.45
C VAL A 87 -4.06 2.47 -9.97
N LYS A 88 -3.80 3.68 -10.47
CA LYS A 88 -3.61 3.94 -11.90
C LYS A 88 -2.40 3.17 -12.47
N SER A 89 -1.31 3.07 -11.71
CA SER A 89 -0.13 2.33 -12.15
C SER A 89 -0.43 0.84 -12.36
N ASN A 90 -1.22 0.25 -11.47
CA ASN A 90 -1.68 -1.14 -11.59
C ASN A 90 -2.53 -1.35 -12.86
N LYS A 91 -3.54 -0.49 -13.06
CA LYS A 91 -4.45 -0.56 -14.23
C LYS A 91 -3.70 -0.36 -15.55
N GLN A 92 -2.77 0.57 -15.61
CA GLN A 92 -1.94 0.80 -16.80
C GLN A 92 -0.95 -0.36 -17.05
N GLY A 93 -0.44 -0.96 -15.98
CA GLY A 93 0.41 -2.14 -16.03
C GLY A 93 -0.29 -3.35 -16.64
N ALA A 94 -1.57 -3.55 -16.33
CA ALA A 94 -2.37 -4.65 -16.84
C ALA A 94 -2.43 -4.69 -18.37
N GLY A 95 -2.57 -3.53 -19.03
CA GLY A 95 -2.57 -3.43 -20.49
C GLY A 95 -1.27 -3.90 -21.16
N LYS A 96 -0.16 -3.88 -20.44
CA LYS A 96 1.18 -4.30 -20.92
C LYS A 96 1.57 -5.72 -20.49
N ARG A 97 0.83 -6.34 -19.59
CA ARG A 97 1.19 -7.60 -18.90
C ARG A 97 0.09 -8.65 -18.99
N TYR A 98 -0.45 -8.87 -20.19
CA TYR A 98 -1.44 -9.93 -20.46
C TYR A 98 -2.72 -9.83 -19.61
N GLY A 99 -3.14 -8.62 -19.25
CA GLY A 99 -4.32 -8.39 -18.43
C GLY A 99 -4.06 -8.45 -16.91
N THR A 100 -2.84 -8.74 -16.45
CA THR A 100 -2.48 -8.73 -15.03
C THR A 100 -1.77 -7.42 -14.66
N GLY A 101 -2.16 -6.82 -13.53
CA GLY A 101 -1.45 -5.68 -12.96
C GLY A 101 -0.11 -6.05 -12.33
N ASN A 102 0.47 -5.13 -11.61
CA ASN A 102 1.71 -5.32 -10.87
C ASN A 102 1.51 -5.29 -9.34
N VAL A 103 0.27 -5.21 -8.90
CA VAL A 103 -0.09 -5.28 -7.47
C VAL A 103 -0.62 -6.66 -7.14
N MET A 104 -0.18 -7.21 -6.03
CA MET A 104 -0.62 -8.49 -5.48
C MET A 104 -1.55 -8.25 -4.29
N ALA A 105 -2.58 -9.07 -4.15
CA ALA A 105 -3.41 -9.07 -2.95
C ALA A 105 -2.63 -9.65 -1.75
N GLN A 106 -2.95 -9.18 -0.54
CA GLN A 106 -2.44 -9.72 0.71
C GLN A 106 -3.54 -9.82 1.77
N GLY A 107 -3.24 -10.47 2.92
CA GLY A 107 -4.14 -10.49 4.06
C GLY A 107 -4.44 -9.08 4.57
N TYR A 108 -5.65 -8.87 5.09
CA TYR A 108 -6.16 -7.52 5.39
C TYR A 108 -5.33 -6.78 6.45
N HIS A 109 -5.04 -7.42 7.60
CA HIS A 109 -4.27 -6.82 8.71
C HIS A 109 -2.82 -7.31 8.80
N HIS A 110 -2.31 -7.98 7.76
CA HIS A 110 -0.94 -8.51 7.78
C HIS A 110 -0.68 -9.50 8.94
N ALA A 111 -1.68 -10.28 9.30
CA ALA A 111 -1.57 -11.28 10.34
C ALA A 111 -0.55 -12.38 9.97
N ILE A 112 0.15 -12.93 10.97
CA ILE A 112 1.02 -14.08 10.77
C ILE A 112 0.13 -15.33 10.66
N LEU A 113 -0.35 -15.62 9.45
CA LEU A 113 -1.36 -16.65 9.20
C LEU A 113 -1.05 -18.01 9.84
N PRO A 114 0.20 -18.52 9.83
CA PRO A 114 0.52 -19.79 10.50
C PRO A 114 0.29 -19.79 12.02
N LEU A 115 0.17 -18.63 12.67
CA LEU A 115 -0.08 -18.50 14.11
C LEU A 115 -1.54 -18.12 14.42
N ALA A 116 -2.34 -17.83 13.39
CA ALA A 116 -3.74 -17.48 13.55
C ALA A 116 -4.64 -18.73 13.64
N ASN A 117 -5.81 -18.58 14.24
CA ASN A 117 -6.81 -19.64 14.20
C ASN A 117 -7.49 -19.72 12.81
N PRO A 118 -8.12 -20.87 12.45
CA PRO A 118 -8.69 -21.05 11.12
C PRO A 118 -9.71 -19.99 10.69
N ASN A 119 -10.54 -19.48 11.60
CA ASN A 119 -11.55 -18.48 11.30
C ASN A 119 -10.90 -17.11 10.99
N ASP A 120 -9.86 -16.76 11.72
CA ASP A 120 -9.11 -15.53 11.47
C ASP A 120 -8.35 -15.61 10.13
N ILE A 121 -7.77 -16.76 9.81
CA ILE A 121 -7.10 -16.98 8.51
C ILE A 121 -8.10 -16.77 7.37
N GLU A 122 -9.27 -17.39 7.44
CA GLU A 122 -10.32 -17.23 6.43
C GLU A 122 -10.76 -15.77 6.31
N THR A 123 -10.99 -15.09 7.43
CA THR A 123 -11.39 -13.68 7.49
C THR A 123 -10.34 -12.78 6.84
N GLU A 124 -9.07 -12.94 7.20
CA GLU A 124 -7.95 -12.17 6.66
C GLU A 124 -7.83 -12.29 5.14
N ILE A 125 -7.99 -13.52 4.62
CA ILE A 125 -7.92 -13.80 3.19
C ILE A 125 -9.14 -13.19 2.47
N ILE A 126 -10.35 -13.45 2.95
CA ILE A 126 -11.60 -12.94 2.32
C ILE A 126 -11.61 -11.41 2.30
N TRP A 127 -11.24 -10.77 3.39
CA TRP A 127 -11.23 -9.30 3.47
C TRP A 127 -10.14 -8.71 2.59
N GLY A 128 -8.95 -9.31 2.56
CA GLY A 128 -7.88 -8.89 1.68
C GLY A 128 -8.24 -8.98 0.20
N MET A 129 -8.88 -10.08 -0.21
CA MET A 129 -9.38 -10.27 -1.57
C MET A 129 -10.44 -9.24 -1.94
N ARG A 130 -11.43 -9.01 -1.08
CA ARG A 130 -12.50 -8.02 -1.33
C ARG A 130 -11.97 -6.60 -1.42
N ASP A 131 -11.01 -6.22 -0.58
CA ASP A 131 -10.36 -4.92 -0.67
C ASP A 131 -9.61 -4.77 -2.00
N PHE A 132 -8.91 -5.81 -2.43
CA PHE A 132 -8.20 -5.81 -3.71
C PHE A 132 -9.15 -5.69 -4.92
N GLU A 133 -10.28 -6.38 -4.89
CA GLU A 133 -11.31 -6.30 -5.94
C GLU A 133 -12.03 -4.94 -5.97
N TYR A 134 -12.18 -4.31 -4.82
CA TYR A 134 -12.79 -2.97 -4.70
C TYR A 134 -11.97 -1.88 -5.36
N ARG A 135 -10.63 -1.97 -5.29
CA ARG A 135 -9.69 -0.96 -5.78
C ARG A 135 -9.31 -1.17 -7.25
#